data_5b5000be1109dd5a020ba331df7c6dcd
#
_entry.id   5b5000be1109dd5a020ba331df7c6dcd
#
_cell.length_a   1.000
_cell.length_b   1.000
_cell.length_c   1.000
_cell.angle_alpha   90.00
_cell.angle_beta   90.00
_cell.angle_gamma   90.00
#
_symmetry.space_group_name_H-M   'P 1'
#
loop_
_entity.id
_entity.type
_entity.pdbx_description
1 polymer ?
#
loop_
_entity_poly.entity_id
_entity_poly.type
_entity_poly.pdbx_seq_one_letter_code
_entity_poly.pdbx_strand_id
1 'polypeptide(L)'
;MQIASKAPCRVDLAGGTLDIWPLYLFHSQPVTVNFAVDIYAKCVVHPRADARIVLESRDLNVKEEFASLDELRAAPQVRLPLLARALEYFSPEHGVEIVTESEAPAGAGISGSSALLIALSMALNKLTGHNYKLEKIREIAQNIEARVLRVPTGSQDYYPAMYGGVSAVELNVDGIRWQPLPVEPAELDARFVLAYTGEPRNSGINNWGVMKAYLDGNAAVQRNFDLIASIANEMRHALLKHDWAETGHLLREEWTHRRENVPGITTPLIDRLVCATRHAGATGAKVCGAGGGGCVLFLTEPDARERVRDVILQAGATVLPARVAARGVSWLP
;
A
#
# COMPACT_ATOMS: atom_id res chain seq x y z
N MET A 1 30.81 2.93 -2.89
CA MET A 1 29.78 3.89 -3.35
C MET A 1 28.44 3.40 -2.81
N GLN A 2 27.69 4.23 -2.09
CA GLN A 2 26.36 3.84 -1.59
C GLN A 2 25.33 3.85 -2.72
N ILE A 3 24.31 3.03 -2.56
CA ILE A 3 23.13 3.00 -3.44
C ILE A 3 21.93 3.33 -2.58
N ALA A 4 21.29 4.46 -2.83
CA ALA A 4 20.18 4.92 -2.04
C ALA A 4 18.92 5.13 -2.90
N SER A 5 17.78 4.66 -2.43
CA SER A 5 16.50 4.71 -3.13
C SER A 5 15.36 5.03 -2.17
N LYS A 6 14.26 5.56 -2.70
CA LYS A 6 13.00 5.73 -1.98
C LYS A 6 11.83 5.38 -2.87
N ALA A 7 10.74 4.93 -2.25
CA ALA A 7 9.47 4.69 -2.93
C ALA A 7 8.31 5.24 -2.10
N PRO A 8 7.29 5.84 -2.72
CA PRO A 8 6.13 6.38 -2.04
C PRO A 8 5.17 5.28 -1.59
N CYS A 9 4.45 5.54 -0.50
CA CYS A 9 3.30 4.76 -0.08
C CYS A 9 2.09 5.02 -0.97
N ARG A 10 0.97 4.30 -0.73
CA ARG A 10 -0.25 4.47 -1.52
C ARG A 10 -1.49 4.64 -0.65
N VAL A 11 -2.49 5.27 -1.26
CA VAL A 11 -3.87 5.28 -0.80
C VAL A 11 -4.76 4.65 -1.87
N ASP A 12 -5.63 3.71 -1.49
CA ASP A 12 -6.57 3.08 -2.41
C ASP A 12 -7.93 3.77 -2.41
N LEU A 13 -8.46 4.09 -3.59
CA LEU A 13 -9.77 4.69 -3.79
C LEU A 13 -10.86 3.62 -3.93
N ALA A 14 -10.61 2.59 -4.74
CA ALA A 14 -11.57 1.51 -4.96
C ALA A 14 -10.89 0.21 -5.45
N GLY A 15 -11.59 -0.92 -5.27
CA GLY A 15 -11.20 -2.21 -5.84
C GLY A 15 -10.17 -2.99 -5.02
N GLY A 16 -9.66 -2.47 -3.92
CA GLY A 16 -8.68 -3.19 -3.09
C GLY A 16 -9.18 -4.58 -2.67
N THR A 17 -8.27 -5.50 -2.42
CA THR A 17 -8.51 -6.95 -2.16
C THR A 17 -8.89 -7.75 -3.42
N LEU A 18 -9.56 -7.15 -4.44
CA LEU A 18 -9.77 -7.82 -5.73
C LEU A 18 -8.45 -8.27 -6.36
N ASP A 19 -7.39 -7.53 -6.17
CA ASP A 19 -6.05 -7.73 -6.72
C ASP A 19 -5.28 -8.91 -6.12
N ILE A 20 -5.88 -9.63 -5.16
CA ILE A 20 -5.34 -10.89 -4.62
C ILE A 20 -5.72 -12.04 -5.56
N TRP A 21 -4.71 -12.73 -6.10
CA TRP A 21 -4.94 -13.92 -6.90
C TRP A 21 -5.62 -15.03 -6.06
N PRO A 22 -6.66 -15.72 -6.56
CA PRO A 22 -7.27 -15.63 -7.90
C PRO A 22 -8.56 -14.78 -7.97
N LEU A 23 -8.89 -13.95 -6.95
CA LEU A 23 -10.18 -13.27 -6.84
C LEU A 23 -10.55 -12.48 -8.10
N TYR A 24 -9.60 -11.71 -8.65
CA TYR A 24 -9.87 -10.90 -9.83
C TYR A 24 -10.27 -11.71 -11.07
N LEU A 25 -9.91 -13.00 -11.15
CA LEU A 25 -10.27 -13.85 -12.29
C LEU A 25 -11.76 -14.19 -12.35
N PHE A 26 -12.49 -13.97 -11.26
CA PHE A 26 -13.92 -14.26 -11.16
C PHE A 26 -14.82 -13.06 -11.49
N HIS A 27 -14.22 -11.91 -11.81
CA HIS A 27 -14.93 -10.66 -12.10
C HIS A 27 -14.67 -10.19 -13.52
N SER A 28 -15.64 -9.45 -14.09
CA SER A 28 -15.49 -8.83 -15.40
C SER A 28 -14.70 -7.54 -15.28
N GLN A 29 -13.61 -7.42 -16.06
CA GLN A 29 -12.77 -6.22 -16.13
C GLN A 29 -12.36 -5.68 -14.74
N PRO A 30 -11.83 -6.51 -13.85
CA PRO A 30 -11.48 -6.07 -12.50
C PRO A 30 -10.34 -5.05 -12.54
N VAL A 31 -10.48 -4.01 -11.75
CA VAL A 31 -9.51 -2.92 -11.64
C VAL A 31 -9.39 -2.47 -10.18
N THR A 32 -8.22 -2.00 -9.80
CA THR A 32 -8.05 -1.21 -8.57
C THR A 32 -7.65 0.21 -8.94
N VAL A 33 -8.14 1.18 -8.19
CA VAL A 33 -7.85 2.60 -8.38
C VAL A 33 -7.17 3.14 -7.14
N ASN A 34 -6.00 3.75 -7.32
CA ASN A 34 -5.17 4.21 -6.21
C ASN A 34 -4.30 5.40 -6.60
N PHE A 35 -3.69 6.03 -5.62
CA PHE A 35 -2.71 7.10 -5.83
C PHE A 35 -1.53 6.97 -4.86
N ALA A 36 -0.37 7.43 -5.30
CA ALA A 36 0.83 7.52 -4.49
C ALA A 36 0.78 8.75 -3.58
N VAL A 37 1.28 8.61 -2.35
CA VAL A 37 1.44 9.73 -1.41
C VAL A 37 2.91 9.91 -1.02
N ASP A 38 3.32 11.15 -0.75
CA ASP A 38 4.69 11.56 -0.42
C ASP A 38 5.15 11.17 1.00
N ILE A 39 4.64 10.04 1.46
CA ILE A 39 5.10 9.32 2.64
C ILE A 39 5.97 8.18 2.13
N TYR A 40 7.27 8.23 2.38
CA TYR A 40 8.25 7.37 1.71
C TYR A 40 8.78 6.26 2.60
N ALA A 41 9.06 5.11 1.98
CA ALA A 41 10.01 4.14 2.48
C ALA A 41 11.37 4.35 1.79
N LYS A 42 12.43 4.44 2.58
CA LYS A 42 13.81 4.73 2.13
C LYS A 42 14.71 3.53 2.40
N CYS A 43 15.65 3.31 1.50
CA CYS A 43 16.65 2.26 1.62
C CYS A 43 18.01 2.78 1.18
N VAL A 44 19.03 2.52 2.00
CA VAL A 44 20.43 2.79 1.68
C VAL A 44 21.20 1.47 1.78
N VAL A 45 21.91 1.11 0.73
CA VAL A 45 22.75 -0.08 0.65
C VAL A 45 24.21 0.33 0.53
N HIS A 46 25.03 -0.09 1.48
CA HIS A 46 26.47 0.10 1.50
C HIS A 46 27.15 -1.23 1.18
N PRO A 47 27.76 -1.39 -0.02
CA PRO A 47 28.61 -2.55 -0.31
C PRO A 47 29.80 -2.60 0.66
N ARG A 48 30.15 -3.79 1.11
CA ARG A 48 31.27 -4.04 2.02
C ARG A 48 32.38 -4.81 1.30
N ALA A 49 33.61 -4.69 1.79
CA ALA A 49 34.72 -5.48 1.29
C ALA A 49 34.83 -6.85 1.99
N ASP A 50 34.21 -7.00 3.15
CA ASP A 50 34.11 -8.26 3.91
C ASP A 50 32.82 -9.03 3.55
N ALA A 51 32.58 -10.19 4.18
CA ALA A 51 31.38 -11.00 3.95
C ALA A 51 30.18 -10.60 4.86
N ARG A 52 30.37 -9.65 5.81
CA ARG A 52 29.37 -9.34 6.83
C ARG A 52 28.10 -8.74 6.25
N ILE A 53 26.98 -9.13 6.82
CA ILE A 53 25.64 -8.61 6.54
C ILE A 53 25.19 -7.79 7.75
N VAL A 54 24.83 -6.54 7.52
CA VAL A 54 24.24 -5.66 8.54
C VAL A 54 22.88 -5.20 8.05
N LEU A 55 21.84 -5.47 8.83
CA LEU A 55 20.45 -5.07 8.56
C LEU A 55 20.02 -4.10 9.63
N GLU A 56 19.56 -2.90 9.25
CA GLU A 56 19.08 -1.88 10.17
C GLU A 56 17.75 -1.30 9.68
N SER A 57 16.75 -1.23 10.56
CA SER A 57 15.52 -0.46 10.39
C SER A 57 15.48 0.63 11.46
N ARG A 58 15.55 1.89 11.03
CA ARG A 58 15.57 3.04 11.94
C ARG A 58 14.23 3.27 12.60
N ASP A 59 13.17 3.16 11.84
CA ASP A 59 11.77 3.32 12.29
C ASP A 59 11.35 2.23 13.29
N LEU A 60 11.87 0.99 13.14
CA LEU A 60 11.63 -0.09 14.11
C LEU A 60 12.65 -0.12 15.24
N ASN A 61 13.72 0.67 15.17
CA ASN A 61 14.86 0.65 16.08
C ASN A 61 15.43 -0.78 16.24
N VAL A 62 15.66 -1.47 15.12
CA VAL A 62 16.17 -2.83 15.04
C VAL A 62 17.44 -2.84 14.23
N LYS A 63 18.49 -3.47 14.78
CA LYS A 63 19.74 -3.78 14.07
C LYS A 63 20.11 -5.24 14.31
N GLU A 64 20.55 -5.92 13.23
CA GLU A 64 21.02 -7.30 13.25
C GLU A 64 22.29 -7.41 12.39
N GLU A 65 23.23 -8.25 12.85
CA GLU A 65 24.49 -8.50 12.15
C GLU A 65 24.73 -9.99 12.01
N PHE A 66 25.25 -10.39 10.86
CA PHE A 66 25.61 -11.77 10.52
C PHE A 66 27.01 -11.76 9.89
N ALA A 67 27.83 -12.79 10.18
CA ALA A 67 29.18 -12.89 9.65
C ALA A 67 29.18 -13.10 8.11
N SER A 68 28.11 -13.66 7.57
CA SER A 68 27.94 -13.88 6.12
C SER A 68 26.48 -14.06 5.72
N LEU A 69 26.24 -14.09 4.41
CA LEU A 69 24.93 -14.42 3.85
C LEU A 69 24.48 -15.84 4.21
N ASP A 70 25.44 -16.78 4.34
CA ASP A 70 25.11 -18.15 4.74
C ASP A 70 24.70 -18.26 6.20
N GLU A 71 25.30 -17.49 7.10
CA GLU A 71 24.83 -17.38 8.47
C GLU A 71 23.42 -16.78 8.55
N LEU A 72 23.14 -15.72 7.77
CA LEU A 72 21.78 -15.16 7.65
C LEU A 72 20.77 -16.23 7.19
N ARG A 73 21.11 -17.03 6.19
CA ARG A 73 20.27 -18.12 5.67
C ARG A 73 20.00 -19.20 6.71
N ALA A 74 21.00 -19.51 7.53
CA ALA A 74 20.92 -20.52 8.57
C ALA A 74 20.25 -20.03 9.86
N ALA A 75 20.05 -18.72 10.01
CA ALA A 75 19.50 -18.14 11.22
C ALA A 75 18.05 -18.64 11.47
N PRO A 76 17.74 -19.18 12.64
CA PRO A 76 16.43 -19.77 12.93
C PRO A 76 15.33 -18.69 13.00
N GLN A 77 15.70 -17.48 13.34
CA GLN A 77 14.82 -16.32 13.43
C GLN A 77 15.57 -15.04 13.04
N VAL A 78 14.92 -14.19 12.25
CA VAL A 78 15.41 -12.87 11.83
C VAL A 78 14.35 -11.82 12.17
N ARG A 79 14.77 -10.73 12.81
CA ARG A 79 13.85 -9.64 13.24
C ARG A 79 13.43 -8.75 12.09
N LEU A 80 14.24 -8.67 11.00
CA LEU A 80 14.00 -7.90 9.79
C LEU A 80 13.77 -8.84 8.59
N PRO A 81 12.70 -9.65 8.59
CA PRO A 81 12.53 -10.75 7.63
C PRO A 81 12.36 -10.26 6.18
N LEU A 82 11.76 -9.10 5.93
CA LEU A 82 11.63 -8.54 4.56
C LEU A 82 13.00 -8.26 3.95
N LEU A 83 13.89 -7.62 4.72
CA LEU A 83 15.25 -7.31 4.29
C LEU A 83 16.05 -8.60 4.05
N ALA A 84 15.97 -9.53 5.00
CA ALA A 84 16.66 -10.80 4.91
C ALA A 84 16.25 -11.60 3.66
N ARG A 85 14.94 -11.75 3.41
CA ARG A 85 14.45 -12.51 2.25
C ARG A 85 14.76 -11.84 0.92
N ALA A 86 14.75 -10.51 0.86
CA ALA A 86 15.21 -9.80 -0.32
C ALA A 86 16.71 -10.04 -0.57
N LEU A 87 17.52 -9.95 0.48
CA LEU A 87 18.96 -10.18 0.38
C LEU A 87 19.30 -11.63 -0.03
N GLU A 88 18.61 -12.62 0.54
CA GLU A 88 18.75 -14.02 0.13
C GLU A 88 18.46 -14.24 -1.37
N TYR A 89 17.43 -13.57 -1.88
CA TYR A 89 17.05 -13.67 -3.29
C TYR A 89 18.08 -13.01 -4.22
N PHE A 90 18.48 -11.78 -3.94
CA PHE A 90 19.42 -11.04 -4.78
C PHE A 90 20.86 -11.53 -4.64
N SER A 91 21.21 -12.13 -3.51
CA SER A 91 22.46 -12.86 -3.25
C SER A 91 23.74 -12.12 -3.72
N PRO A 92 24.06 -10.95 -3.13
CA PRO A 92 25.24 -10.20 -3.52
C PRO A 92 26.52 -11.01 -3.23
N GLU A 93 27.57 -10.82 -4.05
CA GLU A 93 28.85 -11.54 -3.95
C GLU A 93 29.63 -11.20 -2.67
N HIS A 94 29.45 -9.99 -2.16
CA HIS A 94 30.13 -9.49 -0.98
C HIS A 94 29.14 -9.09 0.11
N GLY A 95 29.63 -8.82 1.30
CA GLY A 95 28.82 -8.32 2.39
C GLY A 95 28.17 -6.97 2.07
N VAL A 96 27.11 -6.67 2.78
CA VAL A 96 26.36 -5.42 2.63
C VAL A 96 25.88 -4.93 3.97
N GLU A 97 25.76 -3.61 4.10
CA GLU A 97 24.99 -2.97 5.14
C GLU A 97 23.75 -2.34 4.49
N ILE A 98 22.57 -2.70 4.99
CA ILE A 98 21.28 -2.19 4.53
C ILE A 98 20.65 -1.39 5.66
N VAL A 99 20.40 -0.11 5.42
CA VAL A 99 19.71 0.79 6.34
C VAL A 99 18.39 1.21 5.73
N THR A 100 17.30 1.00 6.45
CA THR A 100 15.95 1.37 6.00
C THR A 100 15.28 2.32 6.99
N GLU A 101 14.34 3.12 6.47
CA GLU A 101 13.51 4.03 7.23
C GLU A 101 12.16 4.17 6.55
N SER A 102 11.07 4.02 7.31
CA SER A 102 9.70 4.26 6.83
C SER A 102 9.13 5.51 7.50
N GLU A 103 8.57 6.43 6.70
CA GLU A 103 7.82 7.58 7.20
C GLU A 103 6.37 7.20 7.57
N ALA A 104 5.90 6.05 7.08
CA ALA A 104 4.58 5.54 7.38
C ALA A 104 4.53 4.99 8.81
N PRO A 105 3.52 5.34 9.62
CA PRO A 105 3.31 4.68 10.91
C PRO A 105 3.19 3.16 10.74
N ALA A 106 3.72 2.39 11.68
CA ALA A 106 3.60 0.94 11.64
C ALA A 106 2.13 0.51 11.60
N GLY A 107 1.79 -0.40 10.70
CA GLY A 107 0.41 -0.85 10.52
C GLY A 107 -0.56 0.22 9.96
N ALA A 108 -0.06 1.31 9.38
CA ALA A 108 -0.87 2.40 8.83
C ALA A 108 -1.80 1.99 7.67
N GLY A 109 -1.49 0.89 6.99
CA GLY A 109 -2.35 0.42 5.90
C GLY A 109 -2.18 1.15 4.57
N ILE A 110 -1.13 1.91 4.43
CA ILE A 110 -0.78 2.65 3.21
C ILE A 110 0.39 2.00 2.45
N SER A 111 0.56 0.69 2.58
CA SER A 111 1.57 -0.12 1.85
C SER A 111 3.03 0.24 2.10
N GLY A 112 3.37 0.59 3.35
CA GLY A 112 4.76 0.90 3.71
C GLY A 112 5.73 -0.25 3.45
N SER A 113 5.35 -1.51 3.71
CA SER A 113 6.16 -2.71 3.44
C SER A 113 6.40 -2.94 1.95
N SER A 114 5.38 -2.77 1.12
CA SER A 114 5.49 -2.92 -0.33
C SER A 114 6.36 -1.81 -0.94
N ALA A 115 6.20 -0.56 -0.47
CA ALA A 115 7.06 0.54 -0.86
C ALA A 115 8.53 0.29 -0.45
N LEU A 116 8.75 -0.22 0.78
CA LEU A 116 10.08 -0.62 1.25
C LEU A 116 10.71 -1.69 0.35
N LEU A 117 9.94 -2.73 0.01
CA LEU A 117 10.42 -3.82 -0.85
C LEU A 117 10.74 -3.34 -2.26
N ILE A 118 9.98 -2.40 -2.83
CA ILE A 118 10.33 -1.78 -4.12
C ILE A 118 11.63 -1.00 -4.02
N ALA A 119 11.78 -0.12 -3.01
CA ALA A 119 13.01 0.64 -2.82
C ALA A 119 14.22 -0.28 -2.62
N LEU A 120 14.12 -1.25 -1.72
CA LEU A 120 15.18 -2.23 -1.43
C LEU A 120 15.53 -3.08 -2.66
N SER A 121 14.53 -3.63 -3.35
CA SER A 121 14.76 -4.49 -4.51
C SER A 121 15.40 -3.72 -5.66
N MET A 122 15.05 -2.45 -5.86
CA MET A 122 15.73 -1.58 -6.83
C MET A 122 17.20 -1.37 -6.49
N ALA A 123 17.51 -1.11 -5.21
CA ALA A 123 18.89 -0.93 -4.76
C ALA A 123 19.71 -2.22 -4.90
N LEU A 124 19.15 -3.36 -4.51
CA LEU A 124 19.80 -4.67 -4.65
C LEU A 124 19.95 -5.09 -6.12
N ASN A 125 18.95 -4.86 -6.96
CA ASN A 125 19.04 -5.10 -8.40
C ASN A 125 20.20 -4.32 -9.05
N LYS A 126 20.40 -3.06 -8.64
CA LYS A 126 21.54 -2.25 -9.09
C LYS A 126 22.86 -2.77 -8.53
N LEU A 127 22.90 -3.15 -7.25
CA LEU A 127 24.11 -3.68 -6.61
C LEU A 127 24.60 -4.98 -7.28
N THR A 128 23.67 -5.89 -7.56
CA THR A 128 23.99 -7.23 -8.10
C THR A 128 24.07 -7.29 -9.62
N GLY A 129 23.70 -6.21 -10.32
CA GLY A 129 23.77 -6.15 -11.79
C GLY A 129 22.76 -7.06 -12.51
N HIS A 130 21.71 -7.55 -11.86
CA HIS A 130 20.71 -8.43 -12.50
C HIS A 130 19.92 -7.76 -13.61
N ASN A 131 19.80 -6.42 -13.60
CA ASN A 131 19.11 -5.63 -14.62
C ASN A 131 17.63 -6.01 -14.85
N TYR A 132 16.95 -6.48 -13.80
CA TYR A 132 15.52 -6.77 -13.87
C TYR A 132 14.73 -5.50 -14.17
N LYS A 133 13.74 -5.63 -15.05
CA LYS A 133 12.74 -4.58 -15.30
C LYS A 133 11.84 -4.41 -14.06
N LEU A 134 11.23 -3.25 -13.96
CA LEU A 134 10.43 -2.86 -12.78
C LEU A 134 9.28 -3.84 -12.48
N GLU A 135 8.59 -4.36 -13.51
CA GLU A 135 7.54 -5.38 -13.34
C GLU A 135 8.11 -6.69 -12.74
N LYS A 136 9.31 -7.09 -13.13
CA LYS A 136 9.94 -8.28 -12.52
C LYS A 136 10.32 -8.03 -11.06
N ILE A 137 10.74 -6.81 -10.74
CA ILE A 137 11.01 -6.39 -9.36
C ILE A 137 9.72 -6.44 -8.54
N ARG A 138 8.58 -6.00 -9.10
CA ARG A 138 7.27 -6.12 -8.45
C ARG A 138 6.92 -7.56 -8.10
N GLU A 139 7.04 -8.47 -9.06
CA GLU A 139 6.77 -9.89 -8.83
C GLU A 139 7.63 -10.47 -7.70
N ILE A 140 8.93 -10.17 -7.72
CA ILE A 140 9.88 -10.60 -6.69
C ILE A 140 9.46 -10.03 -5.32
N ALA A 141 9.20 -8.73 -5.24
CA ALA A 141 8.80 -8.05 -4.02
C ALA A 141 7.50 -8.64 -3.44
N GLN A 142 6.48 -8.85 -4.28
CA GLN A 142 5.21 -9.46 -3.88
C GLN A 142 5.39 -10.88 -3.34
N ASN A 143 6.19 -11.70 -4.00
CA ASN A 143 6.45 -13.06 -3.57
C ASN A 143 7.25 -13.11 -2.25
N ILE A 144 8.20 -12.19 -2.06
CA ILE A 144 8.94 -12.04 -0.80
C ILE A 144 7.98 -11.65 0.32
N GLU A 145 7.12 -10.65 0.10
CA GLU A 145 6.15 -10.20 1.09
C GLU A 145 5.18 -11.32 1.48
N ALA A 146 4.60 -12.01 0.50
CA ALA A 146 3.72 -13.15 0.74
C ALA A 146 4.39 -14.27 1.54
N ARG A 147 5.66 -14.57 1.24
CA ARG A 147 6.47 -15.57 1.98
C ARG A 147 6.68 -15.16 3.44
N VAL A 148 6.92 -13.88 3.70
CA VAL A 148 7.14 -13.34 5.05
C VAL A 148 5.84 -13.31 5.85
N LEU A 149 4.77 -12.78 5.25
CA LEU A 149 3.46 -12.65 5.89
C LEU A 149 2.71 -13.99 6.00
N ARG A 150 3.07 -14.99 5.16
CA ARG A 150 2.40 -16.30 5.04
C ARG A 150 0.91 -16.19 4.69
N VAL A 151 0.55 -15.15 3.97
CA VAL A 151 -0.80 -14.91 3.43
C VAL A 151 -0.69 -14.34 2.03
N PRO A 152 -1.72 -14.51 1.19
CA PRO A 152 -1.75 -13.87 -0.12
C PRO A 152 -1.72 -12.35 0.01
N THR A 153 -0.94 -11.70 -0.86
CA THR A 153 -0.82 -10.24 -0.95
C THR A 153 -1.36 -9.74 -2.28
N GLY A 154 -1.95 -8.56 -2.27
CA GLY A 154 -2.43 -7.91 -3.48
C GLY A 154 -1.31 -7.31 -4.31
N SER A 155 -1.60 -7.03 -5.58
CA SER A 155 -0.64 -6.44 -6.52
C SER A 155 -0.69 -4.93 -6.53
N GLN A 156 -1.81 -4.31 -6.17
CA GLN A 156 -2.03 -2.87 -6.25
C GLN A 156 -1.04 -2.05 -5.41
N ASP A 157 -0.56 -2.63 -4.32
CA ASP A 157 0.29 -1.98 -3.34
C ASP A 157 1.64 -1.52 -3.92
N TYR A 158 2.10 -2.19 -4.96
CA TYR A 158 3.40 -1.95 -5.59
C TYR A 158 3.36 -0.89 -6.68
N TYR A 159 2.24 -0.72 -7.40
CA TYR A 159 2.17 0.15 -8.56
C TYR A 159 2.38 1.63 -8.24
N PRO A 160 1.75 2.21 -7.21
CA PRO A 160 2.07 3.58 -6.79
C PRO A 160 3.51 3.73 -6.31
N ALA A 161 4.08 2.72 -5.64
CA ALA A 161 5.48 2.72 -5.26
C ALA A 161 6.42 2.72 -6.47
N MET A 162 6.05 2.05 -7.57
CA MET A 162 6.82 1.97 -8.82
C MET A 162 6.71 3.23 -9.67
N TYR A 163 5.49 3.76 -9.86
CA TYR A 163 5.20 4.74 -10.90
C TYR A 163 4.75 6.11 -10.36
N GLY A 164 4.20 6.18 -9.15
CA GLY A 164 3.63 7.40 -8.58
C GLY A 164 2.29 7.78 -9.22
N GLY A 165 1.83 9.00 -8.93
CA GLY A 165 0.62 9.58 -9.50
C GLY A 165 -0.67 8.90 -9.07
N VAL A 166 -1.72 9.15 -9.85
CA VAL A 166 -3.02 8.48 -9.73
C VAL A 166 -3.12 7.45 -10.84
N SER A 167 -3.56 6.24 -10.53
CA SER A 167 -3.58 5.15 -11.50
C SER A 167 -4.70 4.15 -11.29
N ALA A 168 -5.08 3.48 -12.35
CA ALA A 168 -5.83 2.24 -12.35
C ALA A 168 -4.86 1.06 -12.60
N VAL A 169 -5.09 -0.04 -11.91
CA VAL A 169 -4.36 -1.29 -12.12
C VAL A 169 -5.34 -2.32 -12.65
N GLU A 170 -5.26 -2.63 -13.93
CA GLU A 170 -6.11 -3.60 -14.60
C GLU A 170 -5.61 -5.02 -14.32
N LEU A 171 -6.52 -5.87 -13.89
CA LEU A 171 -6.22 -7.22 -13.41
C LEU A 171 -6.74 -8.25 -14.43
N ASN A 172 -5.93 -8.57 -15.43
CA ASN A 172 -6.33 -9.42 -16.54
C ASN A 172 -5.79 -10.85 -16.41
N VAL A 173 -6.41 -11.78 -17.12
CA VAL A 173 -5.97 -13.19 -17.19
C VAL A 173 -4.55 -13.32 -17.77
N ASP A 174 -4.20 -12.46 -18.72
CA ASP A 174 -2.90 -12.43 -19.40
C ASP A 174 -1.86 -11.56 -18.69
N GLY A 175 -2.19 -10.97 -17.52
CA GLY A 175 -1.29 -10.17 -16.70
C GLY A 175 -1.92 -8.91 -16.15
N ILE A 176 -1.16 -8.23 -15.32
CA ILE A 176 -1.57 -7.00 -14.65
C ILE A 176 -1.00 -5.82 -15.43
N ARG A 177 -1.81 -4.78 -15.67
CA ARG A 177 -1.42 -3.59 -16.42
C ARG A 177 -1.66 -2.33 -15.61
N TRP A 178 -0.64 -1.49 -15.55
CA TRP A 178 -0.75 -0.17 -14.98
C TRP A 178 -1.25 0.84 -16.01
N GLN A 179 -2.22 1.65 -15.64
CA GLN A 179 -2.78 2.73 -16.43
C GLN A 179 -2.72 4.04 -15.62
N PRO A 180 -1.93 5.04 -16.03
CA PRO A 180 -1.95 6.35 -15.38
C PRO A 180 -3.30 7.03 -15.67
N LEU A 181 -3.84 7.69 -14.64
CA LEU A 181 -5.03 8.55 -14.80
C LEU A 181 -4.59 10.02 -14.82
N PRO A 182 -5.11 10.84 -15.74
CA PRO A 182 -4.69 12.23 -15.92
C PRO A 182 -5.31 13.16 -14.85
N VAL A 183 -5.09 12.82 -13.59
CA VAL A 183 -5.52 13.63 -12.45
C VAL A 183 -4.32 14.46 -11.99
N GLU A 184 -4.49 15.78 -12.01
CA GLU A 184 -3.45 16.68 -11.54
C GLU A 184 -3.23 16.53 -10.03
N PRO A 185 -1.99 16.35 -9.56
CA PRO A 185 -1.70 16.18 -8.13
C PRO A 185 -2.31 17.27 -7.25
N ALA A 186 -2.21 18.54 -7.64
CA ALA A 186 -2.73 19.67 -6.88
C ALA A 186 -4.26 19.63 -6.75
N GLU A 187 -4.96 19.08 -7.74
CA GLU A 187 -6.41 18.96 -7.72
C GLU A 187 -6.89 17.94 -6.68
N LEU A 188 -6.21 16.78 -6.61
CA LEU A 188 -6.50 15.78 -5.59
C LEU A 188 -6.01 16.22 -4.20
N ASP A 189 -4.84 16.87 -4.10
CA ASP A 189 -4.31 17.41 -2.84
C ASP A 189 -5.27 18.38 -2.15
N ALA A 190 -6.00 19.18 -2.93
CA ALA A 190 -7.00 20.09 -2.41
C ALA A 190 -8.24 19.38 -1.84
N ARG A 191 -8.45 18.10 -2.15
CA ARG A 191 -9.69 17.35 -1.89
C ARG A 191 -9.55 16.20 -0.93
N PHE A 192 -8.36 15.82 -0.50
CA PHE A 192 -8.25 14.70 0.43
C PHE A 192 -7.63 15.09 1.78
N VAL A 193 -8.02 14.34 2.79
CA VAL A 193 -7.38 14.30 4.10
C VAL A 193 -7.08 12.84 4.42
N LEU A 194 -5.84 12.55 4.80
CA LEU A 194 -5.42 11.23 5.25
C LEU A 194 -5.22 11.26 6.77
N ALA A 195 -5.91 10.42 7.49
CA ALA A 195 -5.80 10.37 8.94
C ALA A 195 -5.39 8.98 9.43
N TYR A 196 -4.51 8.93 10.42
CA TYR A 196 -4.13 7.72 11.12
C TYR A 196 -4.90 7.59 12.44
N THR A 197 -5.52 6.44 12.67
CA THR A 197 -6.37 6.18 13.85
C THR A 197 -5.58 5.99 15.15
N GLY A 198 -4.24 5.84 15.08
CA GLY A 198 -3.40 5.48 16.23
C GLY A 198 -3.37 3.99 16.54
N GLU A 199 -4.23 3.19 15.91
CA GLU A 199 -4.30 1.74 16.10
C GLU A 199 -3.65 1.02 14.91
N PRO A 200 -2.52 0.31 15.11
CA PRO A 200 -1.92 -0.49 14.06
C PRO A 200 -2.82 -1.68 13.70
N ARG A 201 -2.91 -2.01 12.41
CA ARG A 201 -3.71 -3.13 11.92
C ARG A 201 -2.87 -4.35 11.58
N ASN A 202 -3.51 -5.53 11.60
CA ASN A 202 -2.96 -6.76 11.04
C ASN A 202 -3.62 -7.06 9.68
N SER A 203 -3.02 -6.59 8.60
CA SER A 203 -3.58 -6.66 7.24
C SER A 203 -3.76 -8.09 6.70
N GLY A 204 -2.91 -9.02 7.11
CA GLY A 204 -2.94 -10.39 6.57
C GLY A 204 -4.17 -11.17 6.95
N ILE A 205 -4.66 -11.03 8.17
CA ILE A 205 -5.78 -11.83 8.70
C ILE A 205 -7.08 -11.47 7.97
N ASN A 206 -7.37 -10.19 7.80
CA ASN A 206 -8.61 -9.75 7.14
C ASN A 206 -8.66 -10.19 5.67
N ASN A 207 -7.56 -9.99 4.92
CA ASN A 207 -7.50 -10.41 3.52
C ASN A 207 -7.67 -11.92 3.34
N TRP A 208 -7.06 -12.73 4.19
CA TRP A 208 -7.23 -14.18 4.15
C TRP A 208 -8.67 -14.59 4.46
N GLY A 209 -9.26 -14.01 5.51
CA GLY A 209 -10.65 -14.30 5.91
C GLY A 209 -11.65 -13.98 4.80
N VAL A 210 -11.50 -12.82 4.15
CA VAL A 210 -12.34 -12.38 3.03
C VAL A 210 -12.18 -13.31 1.83
N MET A 211 -10.94 -13.60 1.42
CA MET A 211 -10.66 -14.49 0.30
C MET A 211 -11.24 -15.89 0.54
N LYS A 212 -11.04 -16.43 1.74
CA LYS A 212 -11.59 -17.72 2.12
C LYS A 212 -13.11 -17.74 2.04
N ALA A 213 -13.78 -16.74 2.60
CA ALA A 213 -15.25 -16.64 2.56
C ALA A 213 -15.77 -16.56 1.12
N TYR A 214 -15.09 -15.83 0.23
CA TYR A 214 -15.43 -15.76 -1.20
C TYR A 214 -15.33 -17.14 -1.87
N LEU A 215 -14.21 -17.83 -1.70
CA LEU A 215 -13.93 -19.13 -2.32
C LEU A 215 -14.83 -20.25 -1.75
N ASP A 216 -15.20 -20.17 -0.49
CA ASP A 216 -16.15 -21.08 0.16
C ASP A 216 -17.61 -20.84 -0.30
N GLY A 217 -17.89 -19.87 -1.17
CA GLY A 217 -19.19 -19.61 -1.76
C GLY A 217 -20.11 -18.75 -0.88
N ASN A 218 -19.58 -17.93 0.03
CA ASN A 218 -20.40 -16.98 0.78
C ASN A 218 -21.05 -15.95 -0.16
N ALA A 219 -22.35 -16.12 -0.42
CA ALA A 219 -23.09 -15.33 -1.39
C ALA A 219 -23.11 -13.82 -1.07
N ALA A 220 -23.03 -13.42 0.20
CA ALA A 220 -22.98 -12.01 0.58
C ALA A 220 -21.62 -11.40 0.20
N VAL A 221 -20.53 -12.09 0.53
CA VAL A 221 -19.17 -11.67 0.17
C VAL A 221 -18.99 -11.62 -1.35
N GLN A 222 -19.48 -12.63 -2.08
CA GLN A 222 -19.43 -12.64 -3.54
C GLN A 222 -20.16 -11.43 -4.15
N ARG A 223 -21.42 -11.16 -3.73
CA ARG A 223 -22.15 -9.97 -4.17
C ARG A 223 -21.42 -8.66 -3.86
N ASN A 224 -20.85 -8.52 -2.66
CA ASN A 224 -20.10 -7.34 -2.28
C ASN A 224 -18.88 -7.13 -3.19
N PHE A 225 -18.18 -8.22 -3.58
CA PHE A 225 -17.05 -8.13 -4.50
C PHE A 225 -17.47 -7.78 -5.93
N ASP A 226 -18.63 -8.28 -6.40
CA ASP A 226 -19.18 -7.87 -7.71
C ASP A 226 -19.47 -6.36 -7.72
N LEU A 227 -20.05 -5.84 -6.65
CA LEU A 227 -20.32 -4.40 -6.50
C LEU A 227 -19.02 -3.59 -6.38
N ILE A 228 -18.06 -4.04 -5.58
CA ILE A 228 -16.74 -3.39 -5.46
C ILE A 228 -16.02 -3.36 -6.83
N ALA A 229 -16.12 -4.41 -7.63
CA ALA A 229 -15.52 -4.45 -8.97
C ALA A 229 -16.20 -3.45 -9.93
N SER A 230 -17.53 -3.34 -9.91
CA SER A 230 -18.28 -2.33 -10.67
C SER A 230 -17.90 -0.92 -10.24
N ILE A 231 -17.96 -0.65 -8.93
CA ILE A 231 -17.60 0.65 -8.34
C ILE A 231 -16.16 1.06 -8.72
N ALA A 232 -15.22 0.13 -8.74
CA ALA A 232 -13.85 0.45 -9.12
C ALA A 232 -13.72 0.90 -10.58
N ASN A 233 -14.48 0.30 -11.51
CA ASN A 233 -14.56 0.76 -12.90
C ASN A 233 -15.23 2.13 -13.02
N GLU A 234 -16.32 2.35 -12.30
CA GLU A 234 -17.01 3.63 -12.26
C GLU A 234 -16.13 4.73 -11.66
N MET A 235 -15.37 4.42 -10.59
CA MET A 235 -14.37 5.31 -9.98
C MET A 235 -13.30 5.73 -10.99
N ARG A 236 -12.78 4.79 -11.78
CA ARG A 236 -11.85 5.09 -12.89
C ARG A 236 -12.47 6.07 -13.88
N HIS A 237 -13.73 5.87 -14.28
CA HIS A 237 -14.41 6.74 -15.22
C HIS A 237 -14.73 8.11 -14.63
N ALA A 238 -15.10 8.20 -13.36
CA ALA A 238 -15.33 9.46 -12.66
C ALA A 238 -14.05 10.32 -12.61
N LEU A 239 -12.92 9.70 -12.27
CA LEU A 239 -11.62 10.36 -12.26
C LEU A 239 -11.17 10.83 -13.65
N LEU A 240 -11.40 10.03 -14.71
CA LEU A 240 -11.11 10.43 -16.09
C LEU A 240 -11.94 11.64 -16.55
N LYS A 241 -13.11 11.86 -15.95
CA LYS A 241 -14.01 13.01 -16.22
C LYS A 241 -13.83 14.15 -15.24
N HIS A 242 -12.95 14.02 -14.25
CA HIS A 242 -12.81 14.94 -13.12
C HIS A 242 -14.14 15.19 -12.36
N ASP A 243 -15.00 14.16 -12.31
CA ASP A 243 -16.26 14.19 -11.57
C ASP A 243 -16.02 13.86 -10.10
N TRP A 244 -15.71 14.90 -9.32
CA TRP A 244 -15.39 14.75 -7.90
C TRP A 244 -16.61 14.44 -7.03
N ALA A 245 -17.81 14.87 -7.45
CA ALA A 245 -19.05 14.53 -6.77
C ALA A 245 -19.31 13.03 -6.85
N GLU A 246 -19.17 12.46 -8.07
CA GLU A 246 -19.30 11.01 -8.30
C GLU A 246 -18.17 10.24 -7.62
N THR A 247 -16.93 10.74 -7.68
CA THR A 247 -15.79 10.12 -6.97
C THR A 247 -16.04 9.98 -5.47
N GLY A 248 -16.60 11.02 -4.82
CA GLY A 248 -16.98 10.98 -3.42
C GLY A 248 -18.14 10.04 -3.13
N HIS A 249 -19.14 9.97 -4.01
CA HIS A 249 -20.24 9.01 -3.93
C HIS A 249 -19.72 7.57 -4.00
N LEU A 250 -18.94 7.25 -5.01
CA LEU A 250 -18.37 5.91 -5.23
C LEU A 250 -17.46 5.46 -4.09
N LEU A 251 -16.70 6.38 -3.47
CA LEU A 251 -15.89 6.07 -2.30
C LEU A 251 -16.75 5.62 -1.11
N ARG A 252 -17.93 6.24 -0.89
CA ARG A 252 -18.89 5.81 0.15
C ARG A 252 -19.49 4.45 -0.14
N GLU A 253 -19.92 4.22 -1.39
CA GLU A 253 -20.50 2.94 -1.81
C GLU A 253 -19.48 1.81 -1.64
N GLU A 254 -18.23 2.01 -2.08
CA GLU A 254 -17.16 1.03 -1.90
C GLU A 254 -16.93 0.70 -0.42
N TRP A 255 -16.91 1.74 0.45
CA TRP A 255 -16.77 1.53 1.88
C TRP A 255 -17.96 0.78 2.47
N THR A 256 -19.18 1.05 2.03
CA THR A 256 -20.39 0.38 2.49
C THR A 256 -20.31 -1.13 2.25
N HIS A 257 -19.92 -1.55 1.05
CA HIS A 257 -19.79 -2.97 0.71
C HIS A 257 -18.57 -3.63 1.36
N ARG A 258 -17.44 -2.91 1.40
CA ARG A 258 -16.20 -3.44 1.98
C ARG A 258 -16.32 -3.77 3.46
N ARG A 259 -16.89 -2.87 4.25
CA ARG A 259 -17.02 -3.03 5.71
C ARG A 259 -17.89 -4.22 6.13
N GLU A 260 -18.74 -4.70 5.23
CA GLU A 260 -19.65 -5.84 5.45
C GLU A 260 -19.03 -7.20 5.13
N ASN A 261 -17.87 -7.24 4.47
CA ASN A 261 -17.26 -8.51 4.01
C ASN A 261 -16.88 -9.43 5.18
N VAL A 262 -16.26 -8.90 6.22
CA VAL A 262 -15.96 -9.65 7.45
C VAL A 262 -16.02 -8.72 8.67
N PRO A 263 -16.36 -9.24 9.86
CA PRO A 263 -16.26 -8.49 11.10
C PRO A 263 -14.85 -7.97 11.34
N GLY A 264 -14.73 -6.75 11.88
CA GLY A 264 -13.45 -6.15 12.26
C GLY A 264 -12.75 -5.33 11.15
N ILE A 265 -13.34 -5.18 9.96
CA ILE A 265 -12.86 -4.23 8.96
C ILE A 265 -13.03 -2.78 9.43
N THR A 266 -14.12 -2.48 10.14
CA THR A 266 -14.29 -1.19 10.81
C THR A 266 -14.05 -1.30 12.32
N THR A 267 -13.82 -0.16 12.97
CA THR A 267 -13.73 -0.03 14.45
C THR A 267 -14.65 1.10 14.92
N PRO A 268 -15.00 1.15 16.21
CA PRO A 268 -15.82 2.25 16.73
C PRO A 268 -15.25 3.64 16.47
N LEU A 269 -13.93 3.80 16.45
CA LEU A 269 -13.28 5.07 16.11
C LEU A 269 -13.48 5.40 14.63
N ILE A 270 -13.27 4.43 13.74
CA ILE A 270 -13.46 4.62 12.29
C ILE A 270 -14.91 5.03 12.01
N ASP A 271 -15.91 4.35 12.59
CA ASP A 271 -17.31 4.67 12.39
C ASP A 271 -17.67 6.08 12.89
N ARG A 272 -17.12 6.49 14.05
CA ARG A 272 -17.28 7.88 14.55
C ARG A 272 -16.65 8.90 13.60
N LEU A 273 -15.44 8.65 13.11
CA LEU A 273 -14.75 9.53 12.17
C LEU A 273 -15.54 9.69 10.88
N VAL A 274 -16.01 8.59 10.28
CA VAL A 274 -16.80 8.61 9.03
C VAL A 274 -18.11 9.40 9.23
N CYS A 275 -18.79 9.19 10.36
CA CYS A 275 -20.02 9.91 10.67
C CYS A 275 -19.76 11.42 10.90
N ALA A 276 -18.81 11.77 11.75
CA ALA A 276 -18.53 13.16 12.12
C ALA A 276 -18.02 13.98 10.92
N THR A 277 -17.12 13.43 10.11
CA THR A 277 -16.57 14.11 8.93
C THR A 277 -17.61 14.34 7.84
N ARG A 278 -18.58 13.44 7.68
CA ARG A 278 -19.70 13.62 6.77
C ARG A 278 -20.51 14.89 7.11
N HIS A 279 -20.79 15.13 8.39
CA HIS A 279 -21.45 16.37 8.84
C HIS A 279 -20.60 17.63 8.63
N ALA A 280 -19.28 17.47 8.61
CA ALA A 280 -18.34 18.57 8.33
C ALA A 280 -18.12 18.84 6.84
N GLY A 281 -18.69 18.01 5.95
CA GLY A 281 -18.62 18.20 4.50
C GLY A 281 -17.73 17.21 3.76
N ALA A 282 -17.34 16.08 4.38
CA ALA A 282 -16.68 15.00 3.64
C ALA A 282 -17.66 14.37 2.65
N THR A 283 -17.26 14.29 1.38
CA THR A 283 -18.03 13.69 0.30
C THR A 283 -17.92 12.17 0.28
N GLY A 284 -16.83 11.62 0.79
CA GLY A 284 -16.59 10.19 0.94
C GLY A 284 -15.52 9.90 1.98
N ALA A 285 -15.54 8.70 2.55
CA ALA A 285 -14.51 8.22 3.47
C ALA A 285 -14.38 6.71 3.38
N LYS A 286 -13.16 6.19 3.51
CA LYS A 286 -12.90 4.76 3.55
C LYS A 286 -11.56 4.46 4.24
N VAL A 287 -11.46 3.28 4.84
CA VAL A 287 -10.20 2.78 5.41
C VAL A 287 -9.23 2.39 4.29
N CYS A 288 -7.96 2.71 4.47
CA CYS A 288 -6.90 2.28 3.55
C CYS A 288 -6.56 0.80 3.77
N GLY A 289 -6.55 0.02 2.67
CA GLY A 289 -6.21 -1.40 2.65
C GLY A 289 -7.22 -2.31 3.37
N ALA A 290 -6.75 -3.31 4.15
CA ALA A 290 -7.58 -4.39 4.69
C ALA A 290 -8.49 -4.01 5.88
N GLY A 291 -8.41 -2.80 6.42
CA GLY A 291 -9.22 -2.35 7.56
C GLY A 291 -8.77 -2.86 8.93
N GLY A 292 -9.59 -2.62 9.94
CA GLY A 292 -9.30 -2.99 11.34
C GLY A 292 -8.39 -2.01 12.08
N GLY A 293 -8.24 -0.79 11.60
CA GLY A 293 -7.34 0.26 12.07
C GLY A 293 -6.55 0.89 10.92
N GLY A 294 -5.44 1.54 11.24
CA GLY A 294 -4.57 2.19 10.26
C GLY A 294 -5.12 3.54 9.79
N CYS A 295 -4.89 3.87 8.51
CA CYS A 295 -5.32 5.14 7.94
C CYS A 295 -6.74 5.08 7.36
N VAL A 296 -7.40 6.23 7.43
CA VAL A 296 -8.68 6.51 6.78
C VAL A 296 -8.47 7.65 5.78
N LEU A 297 -8.90 7.45 4.56
CA LEU A 297 -9.01 8.48 3.54
C LEU A 297 -10.36 9.18 3.67
N PHE A 298 -10.35 10.51 3.59
CA PHE A 298 -11.54 11.34 3.47
C PHE A 298 -11.43 12.17 2.19
N LEU A 299 -12.46 12.16 1.37
CA LEU A 299 -12.61 13.10 0.25
C LEU A 299 -13.55 14.25 0.66
N THR A 300 -13.24 15.44 0.19
CA THR A 300 -13.98 16.66 0.49
C THR A 300 -14.01 17.57 -0.74
N GLU A 301 -14.93 18.53 -0.74
CA GLU A 301 -14.72 19.73 -1.55
C GLU A 301 -13.61 20.60 -0.92
N PRO A 302 -12.87 21.37 -1.72
CA PRO A 302 -11.73 22.16 -1.21
C PRO A 302 -12.06 23.09 -0.05
N ASP A 303 -13.25 23.70 -0.05
CA ASP A 303 -13.73 24.62 1.00
C ASP A 303 -14.11 23.91 2.32
N ALA A 304 -14.39 22.60 2.27
CA ALA A 304 -14.71 21.80 3.45
C ALA A 304 -13.47 21.15 4.11
N ARG A 305 -12.33 21.13 3.42
CA ARG A 305 -11.15 20.35 3.81
C ARG A 305 -10.66 20.69 5.22
N GLU A 306 -10.55 21.96 5.59
CA GLU A 306 -10.08 22.35 6.92
C GLU A 306 -11.11 21.99 8.01
N ARG A 307 -12.42 22.13 7.77
CA ARG A 307 -13.45 21.69 8.72
C ARG A 307 -13.39 20.20 8.98
N VAL A 308 -13.20 19.39 7.92
CA VAL A 308 -13.04 17.93 8.03
C VAL A 308 -11.80 17.59 8.82
N ARG A 309 -10.66 18.25 8.56
CA ARG A 309 -9.43 18.10 9.29
C ARG A 309 -9.60 18.37 10.80
N ASP A 310 -10.25 19.49 11.14
CA ASP A 310 -10.47 19.86 12.54
C ASP A 310 -11.32 18.83 13.30
N VAL A 311 -12.36 18.31 12.65
CA VAL A 311 -13.21 17.24 13.22
C VAL A 311 -12.42 15.94 13.44
N ILE A 312 -11.51 15.58 12.52
CA ILE A 312 -10.64 14.41 12.66
C ILE A 312 -9.72 14.57 13.89
N LEU A 313 -9.11 15.74 14.05
CA LEU A 313 -8.23 16.04 15.19
C LEU A 313 -9.01 16.02 16.52
N GLN A 314 -10.20 16.61 16.55
CA GLN A 314 -11.07 16.59 17.73
C GLN A 314 -11.53 15.19 18.14
N ALA A 315 -11.68 14.29 17.16
CA ALA A 315 -12.02 12.89 17.41
C ALA A 315 -10.83 12.03 17.89
N GLY A 316 -9.62 12.63 18.00
CA GLY A 316 -8.41 11.99 18.54
C GLY A 316 -7.59 11.21 17.50
N ALA A 317 -7.86 11.34 16.21
CA ALA A 317 -7.02 10.78 15.16
C ALA A 317 -5.93 11.78 14.73
N THR A 318 -4.85 11.28 14.15
CA THR A 318 -3.73 12.11 13.65
C THR A 318 -3.87 12.34 12.16
N VAL A 319 -3.92 13.61 11.73
CA VAL A 319 -3.88 13.96 10.30
C VAL A 319 -2.44 13.85 9.81
N LEU A 320 -2.23 13.02 8.78
CA LEU A 320 -0.92 12.89 8.14
C LEU A 320 -0.71 14.01 7.11
N PRO A 321 0.47 14.64 7.05
CA PRO A 321 0.77 15.71 6.09
C PRO A 321 1.10 15.11 4.72
N ALA A 322 0.12 14.43 4.10
CA ALA A 322 0.30 13.71 2.85
C ALA A 322 -0.12 14.57 1.65
N ARG A 323 0.63 14.44 0.56
CA ARG A 323 0.32 14.96 -0.78
C ARG A 323 0.47 13.86 -1.82
N VAL A 324 -0.07 14.05 -3.00
CA VAL A 324 0.13 13.12 -4.11
C VAL A 324 1.59 13.12 -4.55
N ALA A 325 2.24 11.96 -4.51
CA ALA A 325 3.58 11.78 -5.04
C ALA A 325 3.52 11.57 -6.55
N ALA A 326 3.89 12.58 -7.32
CA ALA A 326 3.84 12.51 -8.79
C ALA A 326 4.79 11.47 -9.40
N ARG A 327 5.81 11.03 -8.65
CA ARG A 327 6.83 10.07 -9.12
C ARG A 327 6.91 8.89 -8.16
N GLY A 328 7.09 7.70 -8.74
CA GLY A 328 7.37 6.47 -8.00
C GLY A 328 8.80 6.37 -7.50
N VAL A 329 9.29 5.12 -7.44
CA VAL A 329 10.64 4.82 -6.95
C VAL A 329 11.70 5.68 -7.64
N SER A 330 12.60 6.23 -6.84
CA SER A 330 13.65 7.13 -7.30
C SER A 330 14.94 6.94 -6.49
N TRP A 331 16.07 7.30 -7.11
CA TRP A 331 17.35 7.33 -6.43
C TRP A 331 17.44 8.56 -5.53
N LEU A 332 18.05 8.37 -4.37
CA LEU A 332 18.49 9.47 -3.52
C LEU A 332 19.94 9.85 -3.90
N PRO A 333 20.33 11.12 -3.69
CA PRO A 333 21.66 11.62 -3.99
C PRO A 333 22.76 10.86 -3.24
#